data_f82bd0cdbb963736e6c0c0a6a714d484
#
_entry.id   f82bd0cdbb963736e6c0c0a6a714d484
#
_cell.length_a   1.000
_cell.length_b   1.000
_cell.length_c   1.000
_cell.angle_alpha   90.00
_cell.angle_beta   90.00
_cell.angle_gamma   90.00
#
_symmetry.space_group_name_H-M   'P 1'
#
loop_
_entity.id
_entity.type
_entity.pdbx_description
1 polymer ?
#
loop_
_entity_poly.entity_id
_entity_poly.type
_entity_poly.pdbx_seq_one_letter_code
_entity_poly.pdbx_strand_id
1 'polypeptide(L)'
;PNGGLMKAVARAWFWRGAETLGSMAAKPAARLLDEMDFLAVVLASAGLIVRGQWRFLFGHTVQQIYFTAVQRAYLFTVVGSIIGALMAFPLIVFRIHDPALLGRIMHIMMYHQLNPILAALFVTGLSGSAITAELGEIKANQAIDHLAAMGVDPHGFFVLPRLLGMILSLPILTCWLNVGVTVGAAAMLDIYQNVPLPIFLGVCASGLSYPSLALTGAMVVTQAIHIILVQSSRAFRVRAYVDIPRALPGAFAQSFVGCLIVSLLFSLIRYG
;
A
#
# COMPACT_ATOMS: atom_id res chain seq x y z
N PRO A 1 14.50 -55.61 -3.97
CA PRO A 1 13.49 -55.24 -2.99
C PRO A 1 13.43 -53.74 -2.73
N ASN A 2 14.45 -52.92 -3.09
CA ASN A 2 14.56 -51.51 -2.68
C ASN A 2 13.80 -50.51 -3.57
N GLY A 3 13.26 -50.88 -4.73
CA GLY A 3 12.58 -49.98 -5.65
C GLY A 3 11.18 -49.56 -5.20
N GLY A 4 10.52 -50.32 -4.35
CA GLY A 4 9.19 -50.03 -3.83
C GLY A 4 9.19 -48.96 -2.73
N LEU A 5 10.17 -49.02 -1.85
CA LEU A 5 10.35 -48.06 -0.75
C LEU A 5 10.70 -46.65 -1.25
N MET A 6 11.57 -46.56 -2.26
CA MET A 6 11.98 -45.29 -2.86
C MET A 6 10.81 -44.62 -3.60
N LYS A 7 9.96 -45.38 -4.29
CA LYS A 7 8.73 -44.86 -4.91
C LYS A 7 7.68 -44.42 -3.90
N ALA A 8 7.55 -45.11 -2.77
CA ALA A 8 6.64 -44.73 -1.69
C ALA A 8 7.11 -43.46 -0.99
N VAL A 9 8.41 -43.32 -0.72
CA VAL A 9 9.00 -42.11 -0.13
C VAL A 9 8.88 -40.91 -1.09
N ALA A 10 9.14 -41.07 -2.37
CA ALA A 10 8.99 -40.01 -3.38
C ALA A 10 7.53 -39.56 -3.53
N ARG A 11 6.55 -40.51 -3.51
CA ARG A 11 5.12 -40.13 -3.47
C ARG A 11 4.75 -39.39 -2.20
N ALA A 12 5.16 -39.84 -1.03
CA ALA A 12 4.88 -39.17 0.23
C ALA A 12 5.48 -37.74 0.27
N TRP A 13 6.67 -37.57 -0.30
CA TRP A 13 7.33 -36.28 -0.44
C TRP A 13 6.56 -35.35 -1.42
N PHE A 14 6.12 -35.87 -2.55
CA PHE A 14 5.33 -35.15 -3.54
C PHE A 14 3.97 -34.72 -2.98
N TRP A 15 3.24 -35.62 -2.30
CA TRP A 15 1.95 -35.28 -1.69
C TRP A 15 2.09 -34.32 -0.53
N ARG A 16 3.12 -34.41 0.32
CA ARG A 16 3.42 -33.41 1.34
C ARG A 16 3.78 -32.06 0.72
N GLY A 17 4.52 -32.03 -0.36
CA GLY A 17 4.81 -30.81 -1.12
C GLY A 17 3.55 -30.21 -1.73
N ALA A 18 2.66 -31.02 -2.29
CA ALA A 18 1.38 -30.57 -2.85
C ALA A 18 0.41 -30.07 -1.77
N GLU A 19 0.34 -30.73 -0.60
CA GLU A 19 -0.46 -30.26 0.54
C GLU A 19 0.10 -28.97 1.14
N THR A 20 1.42 -28.82 1.24
CA THR A 20 2.04 -27.55 1.68
C THR A 20 1.81 -26.43 0.68
N LEU A 21 1.94 -26.67 -0.62
CA LEU A 21 1.64 -25.70 -1.67
C LEU A 21 0.14 -25.35 -1.70
N GLY A 22 -0.75 -26.34 -1.59
CA GLY A 22 -2.18 -26.12 -1.48
C GLY A 22 -2.57 -25.31 -0.24
N SER A 23 -1.99 -25.61 0.91
CA SER A 23 -2.22 -24.84 2.15
C SER A 23 -1.59 -23.45 2.10
N MET A 24 -0.48 -23.28 1.39
CA MET A 24 0.13 -21.96 1.15
C MET A 24 -0.72 -21.08 0.21
N ALA A 25 -1.41 -21.67 -0.76
CA ALA A 25 -2.31 -20.95 -1.65
C ALA A 25 -3.71 -20.73 -1.04
N ALA A 26 -4.22 -21.69 -0.26
CA ALA A 26 -5.53 -21.56 0.41
C ALA A 26 -5.55 -20.52 1.52
N LYS A 27 -4.44 -20.36 2.25
CA LYS A 27 -4.31 -19.35 3.32
C LYS A 27 -4.46 -17.90 2.83
N PRO A 28 -3.81 -17.45 1.73
CA PRO A 28 -4.03 -16.09 1.23
C PRO A 28 -5.44 -15.90 0.67
N ALA A 29 -6.04 -16.90 0.01
CA ALA A 29 -7.41 -16.82 -0.47
C ALA A 29 -8.43 -16.69 0.68
N ALA A 30 -8.31 -17.49 1.74
CA ALA A 30 -9.15 -17.37 2.93
C ALA A 30 -9.00 -15.98 3.61
N ARG A 31 -7.78 -15.44 3.64
CA ARG A 31 -7.54 -14.09 4.19
C ARG A 31 -8.17 -12.99 3.34
N LEU A 32 -8.15 -13.12 2.02
CA LEU A 32 -8.84 -12.17 1.13
C LEU A 32 -10.36 -12.20 1.34
N LEU A 33 -10.94 -13.37 1.54
CA LEU A 33 -12.36 -13.49 1.90
C LEU A 33 -12.66 -12.82 3.25
N ASP A 34 -11.85 -13.07 4.27
CA ASP A 34 -11.97 -12.38 5.58
C ASP A 34 -11.88 -10.84 5.43
N GLU A 35 -11.01 -10.35 4.55
CA GLU A 35 -10.86 -8.91 4.26
C GLU A 35 -12.07 -8.34 3.53
N MET A 36 -12.64 -9.09 2.57
CA MET A 36 -13.86 -8.69 1.85
C MET A 36 -15.07 -8.66 2.78
N ASP A 37 -15.21 -9.65 3.67
CA ASP A 37 -16.27 -9.67 4.68
C ASP A 37 -16.13 -8.48 5.64
N PHE A 38 -14.90 -8.18 6.07
CA PHE A 38 -14.62 -7.02 6.92
C PHE A 38 -14.94 -5.70 6.19
N LEU A 39 -14.58 -5.59 4.90
CA LEU A 39 -14.93 -4.43 4.07
C LEU A 39 -16.44 -4.29 3.95
N ALA A 40 -17.17 -5.38 3.71
CA ALA A 40 -18.62 -5.36 3.62
C ALA A 40 -19.27 -4.85 4.92
N VAL A 41 -18.78 -5.28 6.09
CA VAL A 41 -19.22 -4.78 7.41
C VAL A 41 -18.96 -3.28 7.53
N VAL A 42 -17.76 -2.81 7.19
CA VAL A 42 -17.39 -1.38 7.24
C VAL A 42 -18.26 -0.54 6.30
N LEU A 43 -18.53 -1.03 5.09
CA LEU A 43 -19.38 -0.32 4.12
C LEU A 43 -20.87 -0.33 4.53
N ALA A 44 -21.37 -1.42 5.10
CA ALA A 44 -22.72 -1.49 5.64
C ALA A 44 -22.93 -0.47 6.77
N SER A 45 -21.94 -0.33 7.63
CA SER A 45 -21.91 0.66 8.72
C SER A 45 -21.87 2.10 8.21
N ALA A 46 -21.27 2.34 7.03
CA ALA A 46 -21.15 3.67 6.44
C ALA A 46 -22.50 4.33 6.22
N GLY A 47 -23.51 3.56 5.77
CA GLY A 47 -24.85 4.07 5.53
C GLY A 47 -25.57 4.61 6.77
N LEU A 48 -25.30 4.04 7.94
CA LEU A 48 -25.86 4.45 9.22
C LEU A 48 -25.18 5.70 9.78
N ILE A 49 -23.86 5.76 9.69
CA ILE A 49 -23.06 6.88 10.24
C ILE A 49 -23.19 8.14 9.38
N VAL A 50 -23.20 8.00 8.06
CA VAL A 50 -23.32 9.15 7.15
C VAL A 50 -24.66 9.88 7.34
N ARG A 51 -25.74 9.18 7.70
CA ARG A 51 -27.05 9.78 7.94
C ARG A 51 -27.17 10.55 9.25
N GLY A 52 -26.39 10.20 10.29
CA GLY A 52 -26.54 10.79 11.61
C GLY A 52 -25.36 11.64 12.10
N GLN A 53 -24.14 11.34 11.70
CA GLN A 53 -22.91 11.91 12.29
C GLN A 53 -21.87 12.33 11.24
N TRP A 54 -22.29 12.85 10.10
CA TRP A 54 -21.39 13.22 9.01
C TRP A 54 -20.31 14.24 9.42
N ARG A 55 -20.64 15.17 10.34
CA ARG A 55 -19.68 16.18 10.85
C ARG A 55 -18.55 15.52 11.63
N PHE A 56 -18.86 14.49 12.42
CA PHE A 56 -17.87 13.71 13.15
C PHE A 56 -16.97 12.94 12.15
N LEU A 57 -17.58 12.25 11.18
CA LEU A 57 -16.87 11.53 10.15
C LEU A 57 -15.92 12.43 9.38
N PHE A 58 -16.38 13.57 8.92
CA PHE A 58 -15.59 14.54 8.18
C PHE A 58 -14.41 15.09 8.99
N GLY A 59 -14.64 15.47 10.26
CA GLY A 59 -13.58 15.97 11.14
C GLY A 59 -12.44 14.95 11.32
N HIS A 60 -12.78 13.69 11.61
CA HIS A 60 -11.78 12.62 11.79
C HIS A 60 -11.09 12.24 10.49
N THR A 61 -11.80 12.27 9.36
CA THR A 61 -11.20 12.03 8.03
C THR A 61 -10.19 13.12 7.70
N VAL A 62 -10.52 14.40 7.89
CA VAL A 62 -9.59 15.51 7.65
C VAL A 62 -8.37 15.42 8.56
N GLN A 63 -8.57 15.09 9.83
CA GLN A 63 -7.48 14.88 10.77
C GLN A 63 -6.56 13.73 10.32
N GLN A 64 -7.13 12.63 9.84
CA GLN A 64 -6.38 11.51 9.30
C GLN A 64 -5.56 11.91 8.06
N ILE A 65 -6.15 12.69 7.13
CA ILE A 65 -5.44 13.20 5.95
C ILE A 65 -4.28 14.10 6.38
N TYR A 66 -4.49 14.98 7.33
CA TYR A 66 -3.45 15.87 7.82
C TYR A 66 -2.25 15.10 8.38
N PHE A 67 -2.47 14.15 9.28
CA PHE A 67 -1.40 13.37 9.89
C PHE A 67 -0.75 12.39 8.92
N THR A 68 -1.50 11.84 7.98
CA THR A 68 -0.96 10.86 7.03
C THR A 68 -0.31 11.51 5.82
N ALA A 69 -0.96 12.48 5.18
CA ALA A 69 -0.49 13.07 3.92
C ALA A 69 0.31 14.35 4.15
N VAL A 70 -0.27 15.37 4.83
CA VAL A 70 0.33 16.70 4.87
C VAL A 70 1.62 16.71 5.69
N GLN A 71 1.58 16.16 6.88
CA GLN A 71 2.75 16.13 7.78
C GLN A 71 3.92 15.33 7.21
N ARG A 72 3.65 14.34 6.36
CA ARG A 72 4.67 13.44 5.81
C ARG A 72 5.07 13.77 4.37
N ALA A 73 4.40 14.71 3.70
CA ALA A 73 4.68 15.10 2.32
C ALA A 73 6.17 15.46 2.12
N TYR A 74 6.75 16.22 3.05
CA TYR A 74 8.18 16.57 3.02
C TYR A 74 9.09 15.34 3.03
N LEU A 75 8.81 14.37 3.92
CA LEU A 75 9.59 13.13 4.00
C LEU A 75 9.53 12.36 2.68
N PHE A 76 8.34 12.24 2.08
CA PHE A 76 8.17 11.56 0.80
C PHE A 76 8.89 12.27 -0.35
N THR A 77 8.92 13.60 -0.36
CA THR A 77 9.68 14.37 -1.34
C THR A 77 11.18 14.14 -1.21
N VAL A 78 11.72 14.19 0.02
CA VAL A 78 13.16 13.97 0.26
C VAL A 78 13.57 12.56 -0.09
N VAL A 79 12.82 11.56 0.39
CA VAL A 79 13.08 10.14 0.08
C VAL A 79 12.95 9.89 -1.42
N GLY A 80 11.90 10.46 -2.05
CA GLY A 80 11.73 10.42 -3.50
C GLY A 80 12.92 10.98 -4.26
N SER A 81 13.46 12.14 -3.83
CA SER A 81 14.62 12.75 -4.47
C SER A 81 15.86 11.85 -4.40
N ILE A 82 16.09 11.21 -3.27
CA ILE A 82 17.20 10.25 -3.13
C ILE A 82 16.99 9.04 -4.05
N ILE A 83 15.77 8.48 -4.10
CA ILE A 83 15.44 7.35 -4.96
C ILE A 83 15.59 7.74 -6.45
N GLY A 84 15.10 8.92 -6.84
CA GLY A 84 15.25 9.44 -8.20
C GLY A 84 16.70 9.59 -8.62
N ALA A 85 17.53 10.16 -7.74
CA ALA A 85 18.97 10.28 -7.97
C ALA A 85 19.64 8.91 -8.14
N LEU A 86 19.32 7.94 -7.25
CA LEU A 86 19.84 6.57 -7.34
C LEU A 86 19.44 5.86 -8.63
N MET A 87 18.22 6.10 -9.12
CA MET A 87 17.71 5.47 -10.34
C MET A 87 18.23 6.12 -11.62
N ALA A 88 18.62 7.39 -11.56
CA ALA A 88 19.32 8.05 -12.67
C ALA A 88 20.74 7.52 -12.86
N PHE A 89 21.39 7.04 -11.78
CA PHE A 89 22.78 6.59 -11.81
C PHE A 89 23.06 5.46 -12.82
N PRO A 90 22.28 4.35 -12.91
CA PRO A 90 22.46 3.35 -13.96
C PRO A 90 22.37 3.93 -15.38
N LEU A 91 21.46 4.88 -15.61
CA LEU A 91 21.28 5.50 -16.92
C LEU A 91 22.51 6.30 -17.33
N ILE A 92 23.15 6.96 -16.37
CA ILE A 92 24.42 7.67 -16.56
C ILE A 92 25.55 6.69 -16.87
N VAL A 93 25.67 5.60 -16.10
CA VAL A 93 26.70 4.56 -16.31
C VAL A 93 26.59 3.89 -17.68
N PHE A 94 25.37 3.58 -18.10
CA PHE A 94 25.12 3.00 -19.42
C PHE A 94 25.22 4.02 -20.59
N ARG A 95 25.55 5.29 -20.28
CA ARG A 95 25.66 6.39 -21.27
C ARG A 95 24.44 6.52 -22.16
N ILE A 96 23.27 6.38 -21.61
CA ILE A 96 22.01 6.61 -22.34
C ILE A 96 21.82 8.12 -22.42
N HIS A 97 22.06 8.70 -23.61
CA HIS A 97 21.97 10.14 -23.85
C HIS A 97 20.66 10.57 -24.53
N ASP A 98 19.86 9.61 -25.02
CA ASP A 98 18.58 9.92 -25.66
C ASP A 98 17.53 10.33 -24.61
N PRO A 99 17.11 11.61 -24.55
CA PRO A 99 16.13 12.07 -23.58
C PRO A 99 14.78 11.35 -23.68
N ALA A 100 14.37 10.94 -24.89
CA ALA A 100 13.10 10.25 -25.11
C ALA A 100 13.13 8.84 -24.48
N LEU A 101 14.25 8.13 -24.63
CA LEU A 101 14.44 6.82 -24.02
C LEU A 101 14.52 6.92 -22.48
N LEU A 102 15.26 7.90 -21.95
CA LEU A 102 15.34 8.21 -20.53
C LEU A 102 13.95 8.44 -19.92
N GLY A 103 13.15 9.29 -20.56
CA GLY A 103 11.81 9.59 -20.10
C GLY A 103 10.88 8.38 -20.12
N ARG A 104 10.94 7.53 -21.16
CA ARG A 104 10.13 6.29 -21.22
C ARG A 104 10.50 5.32 -20.11
N ILE A 105 11.78 5.09 -19.85
CA ILE A 105 12.25 4.22 -18.78
C ILE A 105 11.76 4.74 -17.43
N MET A 106 11.97 6.03 -17.16
CA MET A 106 11.51 6.67 -15.93
C MET A 106 9.99 6.58 -15.78
N HIS A 107 9.25 6.82 -16.85
CA HIS A 107 7.79 6.78 -16.84
C HIS A 107 7.25 5.39 -16.49
N ILE A 108 7.71 4.35 -17.19
CA ILE A 108 7.22 2.98 -17.00
C ILE A 108 7.66 2.43 -15.64
N MET A 109 8.95 2.50 -15.32
CA MET A 109 9.50 1.88 -14.14
C MET A 109 9.14 2.64 -12.85
N MET A 110 9.23 3.98 -12.88
CA MET A 110 9.04 4.80 -11.68
C MET A 110 7.58 5.12 -11.43
N TYR A 111 6.94 5.88 -12.33
CA TYR A 111 5.62 6.44 -12.03
C TYR A 111 4.52 5.40 -11.94
N HIS A 112 4.62 4.31 -12.70
CA HIS A 112 3.56 3.32 -12.76
C HIS A 112 3.79 2.10 -11.89
N GLN A 113 5.04 1.77 -11.57
CA GLN A 113 5.34 0.54 -10.85
C GLN A 113 5.99 0.79 -9.50
N LEU A 114 7.18 1.37 -9.47
CA LEU A 114 7.98 1.46 -8.23
C LEU A 114 7.42 2.47 -7.24
N ASN A 115 7.07 3.67 -7.68
CA ASN A 115 6.63 4.72 -6.76
C ASN A 115 5.34 4.38 -6.01
N PRO A 116 4.28 3.81 -6.64
CA PRO A 116 3.11 3.36 -5.91
C PRO A 116 3.42 2.26 -4.88
N ILE A 117 4.31 1.31 -5.23
CA ILE A 117 4.74 0.25 -4.31
C ILE A 117 5.52 0.84 -3.12
N LEU A 118 6.46 1.75 -3.38
CA LEU A 118 7.24 2.41 -2.35
C LEU A 118 6.37 3.30 -1.45
N ALA A 119 5.42 4.05 -2.04
CA ALA A 119 4.46 4.82 -1.27
C ALA A 119 3.62 3.94 -0.35
N ALA A 120 3.10 2.81 -0.86
CA ALA A 120 2.37 1.84 -0.08
C ALA A 120 3.23 1.24 1.05
N LEU A 121 4.51 0.91 0.78
CA LEU A 121 5.45 0.41 1.78
C LEU A 121 5.67 1.42 2.92
N PHE A 122 5.98 2.66 2.58
CA PHE A 122 6.21 3.72 3.58
C PHE A 122 4.94 4.02 4.39
N VAL A 123 3.78 4.12 3.72
CA VAL A 123 2.52 4.38 4.40
C VAL A 123 2.12 3.20 5.29
N THR A 124 2.32 1.96 4.85
CA THR A 124 2.07 0.78 5.67
C THR A 124 2.93 0.78 6.94
N GLY A 125 4.22 1.12 6.80
CA GLY A 125 5.15 1.17 7.92
C GLY A 125 4.88 2.33 8.89
N LEU A 126 4.62 3.52 8.37
CA LEU A 126 4.49 4.73 9.20
C LEU A 126 3.06 4.96 9.70
N SER A 127 2.07 4.88 8.81
CA SER A 127 0.67 5.16 9.15
C SER A 127 -0.08 3.89 9.53
N GLY A 128 0.13 2.79 8.79
CA GLY A 128 -0.54 1.53 9.04
C GLY A 128 -0.20 0.96 10.42
N SER A 129 1.08 0.91 10.77
CA SER A 129 1.52 0.45 12.09
C SER A 129 0.97 1.32 13.23
N ALA A 130 0.92 2.64 13.05
CA ALA A 130 0.32 3.56 14.02
C ALA A 130 -1.18 3.28 14.21
N ILE A 131 -1.92 3.06 13.13
CA ILE A 131 -3.35 2.69 13.17
C ILE A 131 -3.54 1.36 13.90
N THR A 132 -2.71 0.34 13.62
CA THR A 132 -2.80 -0.96 14.31
C THR A 132 -2.51 -0.81 15.80
N ALA A 133 -1.53 0.00 16.19
CA ALA A 133 -1.22 0.26 17.59
C ALA A 133 -2.38 0.96 18.30
N GLU A 134 -2.87 2.06 17.73
CA GLU A 134 -3.96 2.86 18.29
C GLU A 134 -5.27 2.06 18.44
N LEU A 135 -5.70 1.35 17.38
CA LEU A 135 -6.89 0.50 17.44
C LEU A 135 -6.72 -0.69 18.37
N GLY A 136 -5.51 -1.26 18.43
CA GLY A 136 -5.16 -2.32 19.36
C GLY A 136 -5.24 -1.86 20.81
N GLU A 137 -4.82 -0.63 21.12
CA GLU A 137 -4.94 -0.02 22.43
C GLU A 137 -6.42 0.24 22.80
N ILE A 138 -7.21 0.79 21.89
CA ILE A 138 -8.65 0.98 22.05
C ILE A 138 -9.36 -0.36 22.35
N LYS A 139 -8.95 -1.44 21.66
CA LYS A 139 -9.49 -2.79 21.88
C LYS A 139 -9.06 -3.37 23.22
N ALA A 140 -7.79 -3.24 23.59
CA ALA A 140 -7.25 -3.72 24.86
C ALA A 140 -7.92 -3.03 26.07
N ASN A 141 -8.34 -1.78 25.92
CA ASN A 141 -9.11 -1.00 26.90
C ASN A 141 -10.60 -1.36 26.93
N GLN A 142 -11.05 -2.36 26.16
CA GLN A 142 -12.48 -2.74 26.05
C GLN A 142 -13.40 -1.63 25.54
N ALA A 143 -12.88 -0.49 25.05
CA ALA A 143 -13.68 0.62 24.57
C ALA A 143 -14.55 0.24 23.37
N ILE A 144 -14.08 -0.69 22.53
CA ILE A 144 -14.85 -1.26 21.41
C ILE A 144 -16.07 -2.02 21.92
N ASP A 145 -15.91 -2.83 22.96
CA ASP A 145 -16.97 -3.66 23.51
C ASP A 145 -18.00 -2.79 24.27
N HIS A 146 -17.55 -1.72 24.93
CA HIS A 146 -18.45 -0.73 25.54
C HIS A 146 -19.28 0.05 24.50
N LEU A 147 -18.68 0.45 23.38
CA LEU A 147 -19.41 1.10 22.29
C LEU A 147 -20.47 0.17 21.69
N ALA A 148 -20.11 -1.10 21.45
CA ALA A 148 -21.04 -2.11 20.96
C ALA A 148 -22.22 -2.32 21.94
N ALA A 149 -21.98 -2.32 23.24
CA ALA A 149 -23.02 -2.42 24.26
C ALA A 149 -23.97 -1.20 24.27
N MET A 150 -23.50 -0.03 23.85
CA MET A 150 -24.33 1.18 23.65
C MET A 150 -25.08 1.20 22.30
N GLY A 151 -24.99 0.13 21.50
CA GLY A 151 -25.65 0.04 20.18
C GLY A 151 -24.96 0.81 19.07
N VAL A 152 -23.73 1.29 19.30
CA VAL A 152 -22.92 1.96 18.27
C VAL A 152 -22.00 0.93 17.60
N ASP A 153 -22.03 0.85 16.27
CA ASP A 153 -21.14 -0.04 15.55
C ASP A 153 -19.69 0.48 15.57
N PRO A 154 -18.77 -0.28 16.23
CA PRO A 154 -17.37 0.14 16.37
C PRO A 154 -16.61 0.16 15.03
N HIS A 155 -17.00 -0.69 14.08
CA HIS A 155 -16.32 -0.77 12.78
C HIS A 155 -16.53 0.52 11.97
N GLY A 156 -17.78 0.96 11.89
CA GLY A 156 -18.09 2.22 11.24
C GLY A 156 -17.49 3.43 11.97
N PHE A 157 -17.50 3.42 13.30
CA PHE A 157 -17.02 4.54 14.09
C PHE A 157 -15.50 4.73 14.01
N PHE A 158 -14.71 3.66 14.13
CA PHE A 158 -13.26 3.75 14.16
C PHE A 158 -12.57 3.52 12.81
N VAL A 159 -13.11 2.64 11.96
CA VAL A 159 -12.42 2.24 10.71
C VAL A 159 -12.80 3.13 9.54
N LEU A 160 -14.06 3.53 9.41
CA LEU A 160 -14.54 4.29 8.26
C LEU A 160 -13.83 5.63 8.05
N PRO A 161 -13.61 6.50 9.08
CA PRO A 161 -12.87 7.75 8.91
C PRO A 161 -11.43 7.52 8.46
N ARG A 162 -10.78 6.46 9.00
CA ARG A 162 -9.42 6.08 8.63
C ARG A 162 -9.34 5.55 7.21
N LEU A 163 -10.35 4.78 6.78
CA LEU A 163 -10.46 4.28 5.41
C LEU A 163 -10.56 5.43 4.41
N LEU A 164 -11.48 6.36 4.62
CA LEU A 164 -11.66 7.53 3.76
C LEU A 164 -10.41 8.42 3.76
N GLY A 165 -9.82 8.63 4.92
CA GLY A 165 -8.58 9.38 5.06
C GLY A 165 -7.42 8.75 4.28
N MET A 166 -7.28 7.42 4.32
CA MET A 166 -6.22 6.71 3.62
C MET A 166 -6.43 6.67 2.10
N ILE A 167 -7.67 6.50 1.64
CA ILE A 167 -8.03 6.54 0.21
C ILE A 167 -7.61 7.86 -0.44
N LEU A 168 -7.69 8.97 0.30
CA LEU A 168 -7.24 10.27 -0.17
C LEU A 168 -5.75 10.52 0.07
N SER A 169 -5.21 10.07 1.20
CA SER A 169 -3.83 10.34 1.59
C SER A 169 -2.80 9.58 0.74
N LEU A 170 -3.04 8.32 0.40
CA LEU A 170 -2.05 7.51 -0.32
C LEU A 170 -1.80 8.04 -1.75
N PRO A 171 -2.82 8.40 -2.55
CA PRO A 171 -2.58 9.06 -3.85
C PRO A 171 -1.82 10.37 -3.72
N ILE A 172 -2.14 11.22 -2.73
CA ILE A 172 -1.44 12.48 -2.48
C ILE A 172 0.04 12.21 -2.19
N LEU A 173 0.35 11.26 -1.31
CA LEU A 173 1.73 10.91 -0.98
C LEU A 173 2.48 10.30 -2.17
N THR A 174 1.79 9.50 -2.99
CA THR A 174 2.36 8.97 -4.24
C THR A 174 2.71 10.11 -5.22
N CYS A 175 1.88 11.15 -5.32
CA CYS A 175 2.20 12.34 -6.10
C CYS A 175 3.43 13.08 -5.54
N TRP A 176 3.53 13.27 -4.23
CA TRP A 176 4.69 13.90 -3.60
C TRP A 176 5.98 13.07 -3.81
N LEU A 177 5.88 11.75 -3.73
CA LEU A 177 6.99 10.85 -4.03
C LEU A 177 7.43 10.99 -5.49
N ASN A 178 6.47 11.07 -6.44
CA ASN A 178 6.76 11.28 -7.87
C ASN A 178 7.45 12.62 -8.11
N VAL A 179 7.02 13.69 -7.46
CA VAL A 179 7.70 15.00 -7.53
C VAL A 179 9.14 14.88 -7.04
N GLY A 180 9.36 14.26 -5.89
CA GLY A 180 10.69 14.02 -5.35
C GLY A 180 11.57 13.23 -6.33
N VAL A 181 11.09 12.10 -6.83
CA VAL A 181 11.82 11.25 -7.80
C VAL A 181 12.20 12.04 -9.06
N THR A 182 11.28 12.84 -9.57
CA THR A 182 11.55 13.68 -10.77
C THR A 182 12.64 14.70 -10.50
N VAL A 183 12.57 15.40 -9.36
CA VAL A 183 13.58 16.40 -8.97
C VAL A 183 14.95 15.75 -8.77
N GLY A 184 15.01 14.62 -8.05
CA GLY A 184 16.28 13.92 -7.81
C GLY A 184 16.91 13.36 -9.07
N ALA A 185 16.12 12.74 -9.96
CA ALA A 185 16.60 12.23 -11.24
C ALA A 185 17.07 13.38 -12.15
N ALA A 186 16.30 14.47 -12.23
CA ALA A 186 16.66 15.64 -13.03
C ALA A 186 17.98 16.25 -12.58
N ALA A 187 18.19 16.43 -11.27
CA ALA A 187 19.43 16.98 -10.73
C ALA A 187 20.65 16.14 -11.11
N MET A 188 20.54 14.80 -11.03
CA MET A 188 21.63 13.90 -11.42
C MET A 188 21.92 13.92 -12.92
N LEU A 189 20.88 13.95 -13.77
CA LEU A 189 21.04 14.00 -15.21
C LEU A 189 21.61 15.36 -15.68
N ASP A 190 21.23 16.45 -15.03
CA ASP A 190 21.80 17.78 -15.31
C ASP A 190 23.30 17.83 -14.99
N ILE A 191 23.71 17.37 -13.79
CA ILE A 191 25.11 17.39 -13.35
C ILE A 191 26.01 16.51 -14.21
N TYR A 192 25.57 15.31 -14.61
CA TYR A 192 26.45 14.32 -15.26
C TYR A 192 26.29 14.24 -16.79
N GLN A 193 25.13 14.58 -17.32
CA GLN A 193 24.85 14.46 -18.76
C GLN A 193 24.46 15.80 -19.41
N ASN A 194 24.41 16.90 -18.66
CA ASN A 194 23.99 18.23 -19.12
C ASN A 194 22.58 18.19 -19.78
N VAL A 195 21.67 17.36 -19.27
CA VAL A 195 20.27 17.33 -19.71
C VAL A 195 19.48 18.42 -19.00
N PRO A 196 19.06 19.49 -19.69
CA PRO A 196 18.36 20.61 -19.06
C PRO A 196 17.03 20.14 -18.42
N LEU A 197 16.76 20.62 -17.21
CA LEU A 197 15.53 20.32 -16.46
C LEU A 197 14.24 20.47 -17.29
N PRO A 198 14.04 21.53 -18.11
CA PRO A 198 12.81 21.67 -18.91
C PRO A 198 12.61 20.54 -19.93
N ILE A 199 13.69 20.05 -20.53
CA ILE A 199 13.64 18.95 -21.49
C ILE A 199 13.23 17.66 -20.78
N PHE A 200 13.86 17.36 -19.64
CA PHE A 200 13.53 16.18 -18.86
C PHE A 200 12.07 16.20 -18.36
N LEU A 201 11.60 17.34 -17.85
CA LEU A 201 10.20 17.51 -17.42
C LEU A 201 9.22 17.35 -18.59
N GLY A 202 9.53 17.90 -19.75
CA GLY A 202 8.73 17.74 -20.96
C GLY A 202 8.57 16.29 -21.39
N VAL A 203 9.65 15.52 -21.32
CA VAL A 203 9.63 14.09 -21.67
C VAL A 203 8.85 13.28 -20.61
N CYS A 204 9.03 13.57 -19.32
CA CYS A 204 8.23 12.94 -18.26
C CYS A 204 6.73 13.26 -18.42
N ALA A 205 6.38 14.50 -18.77
CA ALA A 205 5.00 14.92 -18.97
C ALA A 205 4.35 14.28 -20.22
N SER A 206 5.11 14.09 -21.30
CA SER A 206 4.60 13.49 -22.55
C SER A 206 4.16 12.03 -22.38
N GLY A 207 4.69 11.32 -21.38
CA GLY A 207 4.29 9.96 -21.05
C GLY A 207 2.98 9.87 -20.25
N LEU A 208 2.48 10.97 -19.70
CA LEU A 208 1.27 11.00 -18.88
C LEU A 208 0.02 10.95 -19.76
N SER A 209 -0.65 9.81 -19.80
CA SER A 209 -1.96 9.65 -20.47
C SER A 209 -3.07 9.48 -19.45
N TYR A 210 -4.28 9.99 -19.74
CA TYR A 210 -5.43 9.85 -18.87
C TYR A 210 -5.73 8.39 -18.46
N PRO A 211 -5.75 7.41 -19.38
CA PRO A 211 -5.99 6.01 -19.02
C PRO A 211 -4.92 5.47 -18.06
N SER A 212 -3.67 5.84 -18.28
CA SER A 212 -2.55 5.40 -17.46
C SER A 212 -2.62 5.97 -16.04
N LEU A 213 -2.97 7.27 -15.91
CA LEU A 213 -3.17 7.92 -14.62
C LEU A 213 -4.36 7.34 -13.87
N ALA A 214 -5.47 7.09 -14.56
CA ALA A 214 -6.67 6.49 -13.96
C ALA A 214 -6.37 5.08 -13.42
N LEU A 215 -5.64 4.27 -14.19
CA LEU A 215 -5.27 2.92 -13.77
C LEU A 215 -4.30 2.93 -12.58
N THR A 216 -3.31 3.84 -12.57
CA THR A 216 -2.39 4.01 -11.44
C THR A 216 -3.15 4.51 -10.21
N GLY A 217 -4.07 5.47 -10.38
CA GLY A 217 -4.93 5.96 -9.31
C GLY A 217 -5.80 4.85 -8.72
N ALA A 218 -6.43 4.03 -9.56
CA ALA A 218 -7.23 2.88 -9.12
C ALA A 218 -6.38 1.86 -8.34
N MET A 219 -5.15 1.58 -8.80
CA MET A 219 -4.21 0.71 -8.10
C MET A 219 -3.88 1.26 -6.70
N VAL A 220 -3.54 2.54 -6.60
CA VAL A 220 -3.18 3.19 -5.33
C VAL A 220 -4.37 3.22 -4.35
N VAL A 221 -5.58 3.50 -4.85
CA VAL A 221 -6.80 3.46 -4.04
C VAL A 221 -7.06 2.03 -3.53
N THR A 222 -6.92 1.02 -4.37
CA THR A 222 -7.06 -0.38 -3.96
C THR A 222 -6.04 -0.77 -2.89
N GLN A 223 -4.78 -0.33 -3.03
CA GLN A 223 -3.75 -0.51 -2.01
C GLN A 223 -4.11 0.18 -0.68
N ALA A 224 -4.65 1.41 -0.73
CA ALA A 224 -5.09 2.15 0.46
C ALA A 224 -6.19 1.40 1.23
N ILE A 225 -7.19 0.89 0.50
CA ILE A 225 -8.26 0.07 1.07
C ILE A 225 -7.67 -1.19 1.73
N HIS A 226 -6.83 -1.93 1.00
CA HIS A 226 -6.21 -3.14 1.50
C HIS A 226 -5.38 -2.89 2.78
N ILE A 227 -4.56 -1.83 2.81
CA ILE A 227 -3.75 -1.48 3.99
C ILE A 227 -4.65 -1.29 5.22
N ILE A 228 -5.71 -0.48 5.11
CA ILE A 228 -6.60 -0.20 6.25
C ILE A 228 -7.33 -1.45 6.71
N LEU A 229 -7.82 -2.27 5.78
CA LEU A 229 -8.53 -3.51 6.14
C LEU A 229 -7.62 -4.46 6.93
N VAL A 230 -6.40 -4.70 6.45
CA VAL A 230 -5.46 -5.59 7.14
C VAL A 230 -5.05 -5.02 8.49
N GLN A 231 -4.66 -3.74 8.55
CA GLN A 231 -4.20 -3.11 9.79
C GLN A 231 -5.32 -3.09 10.85
N SER A 232 -6.55 -2.72 10.46
CA SER A 232 -7.70 -2.70 11.36
C SER A 232 -8.11 -4.11 11.80
N SER A 233 -8.18 -5.08 10.87
CA SER A 233 -8.55 -6.46 11.22
C SER A 233 -7.57 -7.10 12.20
N ARG A 234 -6.28 -6.80 12.07
CA ARG A 234 -5.24 -7.26 13.01
C ARG A 234 -5.35 -6.58 14.36
N ALA A 235 -5.64 -5.28 14.40
CA ALA A 235 -5.85 -4.53 15.62
C ALA A 235 -7.03 -5.05 16.43
N PHE A 236 -8.15 -5.38 15.79
CA PHE A 236 -9.34 -5.92 16.46
C PHE A 236 -9.13 -7.34 17.02
N ARG A 237 -8.09 -8.06 16.62
CA ARG A 237 -7.72 -9.38 17.18
C ARG A 237 -6.82 -9.28 18.42
N VAL A 238 -6.35 -8.09 18.80
CA VAL A 238 -5.59 -7.85 20.02
C VAL A 238 -6.48 -8.09 21.24
N ARG A 239 -5.97 -8.79 22.25
CA ARG A 239 -6.68 -9.08 23.50
C ARG A 239 -6.13 -8.31 24.69
N ALA A 240 -4.84 -8.07 24.70
CA ALA A 240 -4.15 -7.38 25.78
C ALA A 240 -3.05 -6.46 25.22
N TYR A 241 -2.62 -5.46 25.99
CA TYR A 241 -1.55 -4.54 25.59
C TYR A 241 -0.25 -5.24 25.15
N VAL A 242 0.09 -6.37 25.75
CA VAL A 242 1.28 -7.18 25.43
C VAL A 242 1.21 -7.77 24.02
N ASP A 243 0.03 -7.92 23.44
CA ASP A 243 -0.16 -8.47 22.11
C ASP A 243 0.06 -7.43 21.00
N ILE A 244 -0.02 -6.11 21.31
CA ILE A 244 0.13 -5.04 20.34
C ILE A 244 1.47 -5.11 19.61
N PRO A 245 2.65 -5.16 20.28
CA PRO A 245 3.94 -5.25 19.59
C PRO A 245 4.11 -6.50 18.74
N ARG A 246 3.40 -7.58 19.06
CA ARG A 246 3.41 -8.84 18.29
C ARG A 246 2.53 -8.76 17.05
N ALA A 247 1.44 -7.99 17.10
CA ALA A 247 0.53 -7.81 15.98
C ALA A 247 1.12 -6.94 14.87
N LEU A 248 1.91 -5.90 15.20
CA LEU A 248 2.46 -4.91 14.27
C LEU A 248 3.27 -5.51 13.12
N PRO A 249 4.31 -6.36 13.35
CA PRO A 249 5.09 -6.92 12.24
C PRO A 249 4.26 -7.80 11.31
N GLY A 250 3.31 -8.55 11.89
CA GLY A 250 2.40 -9.40 11.10
C GLY A 250 1.43 -8.59 10.24
N ALA A 251 0.88 -7.50 10.77
CA ALA A 251 0.03 -6.57 10.03
C ALA A 251 0.80 -5.89 8.91
N PHE A 252 2.02 -5.38 9.20
CA PHE A 252 2.90 -4.76 8.21
C PHE A 252 3.22 -5.72 7.05
N ALA A 253 3.73 -6.91 7.36
CA ALA A 253 4.13 -7.89 6.35
C ALA A 253 2.94 -8.31 5.46
N GLN A 254 1.76 -8.56 6.05
CA GLN A 254 0.57 -8.93 5.31
C GLN A 254 0.09 -7.80 4.40
N SER A 255 0.02 -6.56 4.89
CA SER A 255 -0.37 -5.40 4.10
C SER A 255 0.60 -5.17 2.94
N PHE A 256 1.91 -5.27 3.20
CA PHE A 256 2.91 -5.06 2.16
C PHE A 256 2.86 -6.13 1.06
N VAL A 257 2.77 -7.40 1.43
CA VAL A 257 2.63 -8.50 0.45
C VAL A 257 1.35 -8.34 -0.36
N GLY A 258 0.23 -7.96 0.26
CA GLY A 258 -1.01 -7.69 -0.47
C GLY A 258 -0.87 -6.51 -1.43
N CYS A 259 -0.20 -5.42 -1.05
CA CYS A 259 0.09 -4.31 -1.96
C CYS A 259 0.94 -4.74 -3.17
N LEU A 260 1.92 -5.65 -2.99
CA LEU A 260 2.67 -6.23 -4.10
C LEU A 260 1.79 -7.05 -5.03
N ILE A 261 0.88 -7.86 -4.49
CA ILE A 261 -0.08 -8.64 -5.29
C ILE A 261 -1.01 -7.70 -6.07
N VAL A 262 -1.55 -6.66 -5.45
CA VAL A 262 -2.36 -5.65 -6.13
C VAL A 262 -1.56 -5.00 -7.26
N SER A 263 -0.32 -4.60 -7.01
CA SER A 263 0.55 -4.02 -8.05
C SER A 263 0.80 -4.97 -9.21
N LEU A 264 1.01 -6.26 -8.93
CA LEU A 264 1.20 -7.28 -9.95
C LEU A 264 -0.07 -7.45 -10.81
N LEU A 265 -1.24 -7.51 -10.20
CA LEU A 265 -2.51 -7.63 -10.91
C LEU A 265 -2.77 -6.43 -11.83
N PHE A 266 -2.57 -5.21 -11.34
CA PHE A 266 -2.72 -4.00 -12.15
C PHE A 266 -1.66 -3.90 -13.26
N SER A 267 -0.45 -4.42 -13.03
CA SER A 267 0.59 -4.53 -14.05
C SER A 267 0.19 -5.49 -15.18
N LEU A 268 -0.39 -6.65 -14.82
CA LEU A 268 -0.92 -7.59 -15.82
C LEU A 268 -2.06 -6.98 -16.66
N ILE A 269 -2.95 -6.21 -16.04
CA ILE A 269 -4.02 -5.50 -16.77
C ILE A 269 -3.46 -4.43 -17.72
N ARG A 270 -2.33 -3.80 -17.35
CA ARG A 270 -1.72 -2.71 -18.14
C ARG A 270 -0.93 -3.22 -19.35
N TYR A 271 -0.24 -4.34 -19.22
CA TYR A 271 0.74 -4.83 -20.18
C TYR A 271 0.38 -6.19 -20.79
N GLY A 272 -0.64 -6.89 -20.29
CA GLY A 272 -1.19 -8.12 -20.84
C GLY A 272 -2.31 -7.83 -21.81
#